data_2b90ce2915df211f04528d2eca6d9c36
#
_entry.id   2b90ce2915df211f04528d2eca6d9c36
#
_cell.length_a   1.000
_cell.length_b   1.000
_cell.length_c   1.000
_cell.angle_alpha   90.00
_cell.angle_beta   90.00
_cell.angle_gamma   90.00
#
_symmetry.space_group_name_H-M   'P 1'
#
loop_
_entity.id
_entity.type
_entity.pdbx_description
1 polymer ?
#
loop_
_entity_poly.entity_id
_entity_poly.type
_entity_poly.pdbx_seq_one_letter_code
_entity_poly.pdbx_strand_id
1 'polypeptide(L)'
;MKIEFYDEIVPSLLRFSVIIAHSRGKLVLCKHKERDTYEFPGGHIEPGESAEDAARRELYEETGAVEFDLRQICAYSVEGKNKVNEDGGKSFGMLFCAEVTEFEATLHSEMEKIEFFDALPQNMTYPEIQPALLCELLSRT
;
A
#
# COMPACT_ATOMS: atom_id res chain seq x y z
N MET A 1 4.09 -18.84 2.12
CA MET A 1 4.44 -17.49 1.62
C MET A 1 5.60 -16.91 2.40
N LYS A 2 6.52 -16.27 1.70
CA LYS A 2 7.71 -15.69 2.33
C LYS A 2 7.78 -14.21 1.98
N ILE A 3 7.96 -13.35 3.00
CA ILE A 3 8.08 -11.91 2.83
C ILE A 3 9.45 -11.49 3.35
N GLU A 4 10.23 -10.78 2.52
CA GLU A 4 11.54 -10.26 2.88
C GLU A 4 11.61 -8.77 2.64
N PHE A 5 12.50 -8.07 3.37
CA PHE A 5 12.66 -6.62 3.28
C PHE A 5 14.08 -6.27 2.91
N TYR A 6 14.22 -5.20 2.12
CA TYR A 6 15.51 -4.78 1.57
C TYR A 6 15.68 -3.27 1.73
N ASP A 7 16.88 -2.85 2.14
CA ASP A 7 17.17 -1.42 2.21
C ASP A 7 17.45 -0.83 0.84
N GLU A 8 17.96 -1.66 -0.08
CA GLU A 8 18.27 -1.25 -1.45
C GLU A 8 17.72 -2.27 -2.43
N ILE A 9 17.31 -1.78 -3.60
CA ILE A 9 16.81 -2.63 -4.67
C ILE A 9 17.08 -1.99 -6.03
N VAL A 10 17.29 -2.83 -7.04
CA VAL A 10 17.35 -2.38 -8.43
C VAL A 10 15.94 -1.97 -8.85
N PRO A 11 15.73 -0.68 -9.24
CA PRO A 11 14.36 -0.20 -9.52
C PRO A 11 13.59 -1.00 -10.57
N SER A 12 14.28 -1.59 -11.54
CA SER A 12 13.63 -2.38 -12.59
C SER A 12 12.95 -3.65 -12.08
N LEU A 13 13.25 -4.09 -10.86
CA LEU A 13 12.60 -5.25 -10.25
C LEU A 13 11.25 -4.90 -9.62
N LEU A 14 11.02 -3.63 -9.33
CA LEU A 14 9.80 -3.21 -8.62
C LEU A 14 8.56 -3.32 -9.50
N ARG A 15 7.50 -3.90 -8.94
CA ARG A 15 6.21 -4.06 -9.61
C ARG A 15 5.09 -3.23 -8.97
N PHE A 16 5.19 -3.01 -7.65
CA PHE A 16 4.12 -2.37 -6.88
C PHE A 16 4.64 -1.28 -5.99
N SER A 17 3.75 -0.34 -5.66
CA SER A 17 3.95 0.59 -4.55
C SER A 17 2.79 0.43 -3.60
N VAL A 18 3.07 0.33 -2.30
CA VAL A 18 2.06 0.25 -1.24
C VAL A 18 2.34 1.34 -0.23
N ILE A 19 1.31 2.02 0.21
CA ILE A 19 1.44 3.16 1.11
C ILE A 19 0.71 2.88 2.41
N ILE A 20 1.45 2.82 3.53
CA ILE A 20 0.82 2.79 4.85
C ILE A 20 0.44 4.23 5.17
N ALA A 21 -0.84 4.53 5.00
CA ALA A 21 -1.37 5.87 5.13
C ALA A 21 -1.95 6.08 6.52
N HIS A 22 -1.65 7.25 7.09
CA HIS A 22 -2.16 7.70 8.37
C HIS A 22 -2.81 9.05 8.21
N SER A 23 -3.79 9.35 9.04
CA SER A 23 -4.35 10.69 9.14
C SER A 23 -4.87 10.87 10.57
N ARG A 24 -4.41 11.94 11.22
CA ARG A 24 -4.83 12.26 12.58
C ARG A 24 -4.65 11.10 13.56
N GLY A 25 -3.53 10.38 13.44
CA GLY A 25 -3.19 9.27 14.30
C GLY A 25 -3.88 7.95 14.01
N LYS A 26 -4.64 7.88 12.92
CA LYS A 26 -5.36 6.66 12.54
C LYS A 26 -4.86 6.11 11.22
N LEU A 27 -5.00 4.79 11.05
CA LEU A 27 -4.70 4.13 9.77
C LEU A 27 -5.82 4.45 8.77
N VAL A 28 -5.43 4.76 7.53
CA VAL A 28 -6.39 5.00 6.45
C VAL A 28 -6.38 3.79 5.53
N LEU A 29 -7.50 3.08 5.51
CA LEU A 29 -7.67 1.92 4.65
C LEU A 29 -8.79 2.18 3.65
N CYS A 30 -8.74 1.52 2.51
CA CYS A 30 -9.76 1.64 1.49
C CYS A 30 -10.44 0.30 1.24
N LYS A 31 -11.69 0.37 0.80
CA LYS A 31 -12.52 -0.79 0.48
C LYS A 31 -12.90 -0.71 -0.98
N HIS A 32 -12.55 -1.74 -1.73
CA HIS A 32 -12.93 -1.87 -3.13
C HIS A 32 -14.45 -2.12 -3.23
N LYS A 33 -15.09 -1.58 -4.27
CA LYS A 33 -16.54 -1.71 -4.47
C LYS A 33 -17.03 -3.15 -4.51
N GLU A 34 -16.20 -4.07 -5.01
CA GLU A 34 -16.56 -5.46 -5.20
C GLU A 34 -16.09 -6.38 -4.09
N ARG A 35 -15.54 -5.82 -3.00
CA ARG A 35 -15.01 -6.62 -1.88
C ARG A 35 -15.55 -6.12 -0.55
N ASP A 36 -15.60 -7.03 0.43
CA ASP A 36 -15.94 -6.69 1.81
C ASP A 36 -14.71 -6.61 2.71
N THR A 37 -13.55 -6.38 2.10
CA THR A 37 -12.27 -6.36 2.79
C THR A 37 -11.58 -5.02 2.61
N TYR A 38 -10.65 -4.74 3.53
CA TYR A 38 -9.90 -3.48 3.57
C TYR A 38 -8.45 -3.68 3.20
N GLU A 39 -7.86 -2.64 2.64
CA GLU A 39 -6.45 -2.68 2.25
C GLU A 39 -5.83 -1.28 2.32
N PHE A 40 -4.51 -1.23 2.49
CA PHE A 40 -3.78 0.02 2.30
C PHE A 40 -3.79 0.39 0.82
N PRO A 41 -3.79 1.69 0.50
CA PRO A 41 -3.71 2.11 -0.90
C PRO A 41 -2.41 1.65 -1.55
N GLY A 42 -2.49 1.32 -2.82
CA GLY A 42 -1.35 0.86 -3.58
C GLY A 42 -1.77 0.22 -4.89
N GLY A 43 -0.80 -0.12 -5.69
CA GLY A 43 -1.05 -0.79 -6.95
C GLY A 43 0.20 -0.92 -7.81
N HIS A 44 0.01 -1.33 -9.04
CA HIS A 44 1.10 -1.55 -9.98
C HIS A 44 1.77 -0.25 -10.41
N ILE A 45 3.09 -0.31 -10.57
CA ILE A 45 3.87 0.77 -11.16
C ILE A 45 3.66 0.68 -12.67
N GLU A 46 3.19 1.76 -13.26
CA GLU A 46 2.93 1.80 -14.70
C GLU A 46 4.18 2.16 -15.50
N PRO A 47 4.22 1.80 -16.80
CA PRO A 47 5.36 2.16 -17.65
C PRO A 47 5.67 3.66 -17.59
N GLY A 48 6.93 3.99 -17.36
CA GLY A 48 7.37 5.38 -17.27
C GLY A 48 7.24 6.01 -15.89
N GLU A 49 6.61 5.31 -14.94
CA GLU A 49 6.51 5.79 -13.56
C GLU A 49 7.66 5.29 -12.72
N SER A 50 8.11 6.12 -11.78
CA SER A 50 8.92 5.64 -10.66
C SER A 50 8.00 5.03 -9.61
N ALA A 51 8.57 4.33 -8.62
CA ALA A 51 7.79 3.82 -7.49
C ALA A 51 7.10 4.96 -6.74
N GLU A 52 7.78 6.11 -6.59
CA GLU A 52 7.18 7.28 -5.93
C GLU A 52 6.02 7.85 -6.74
N ASP A 53 6.15 7.95 -8.07
CA ASP A 53 5.07 8.43 -8.93
C ASP A 53 3.83 7.55 -8.77
N ALA A 54 4.02 6.23 -8.79
CA ALA A 54 2.94 5.28 -8.62
C ALA A 54 2.30 5.43 -7.23
N ALA A 55 3.12 5.60 -6.19
CA ALA A 55 2.63 5.76 -4.83
C ALA A 55 1.75 7.01 -4.71
N ARG A 56 2.18 8.14 -5.27
CA ARG A 56 1.41 9.39 -5.23
C ARG A 56 0.10 9.26 -6.00
N ARG A 57 0.15 8.64 -7.16
CA ARG A 57 -1.04 8.41 -8.00
C ARG A 57 -2.04 7.50 -7.31
N GLU A 58 -1.58 6.35 -6.81
CA GLU A 58 -2.47 5.38 -6.14
C GLU A 58 -3.06 5.95 -4.85
N LEU A 59 -2.27 6.69 -4.07
CA LEU A 59 -2.77 7.31 -2.85
C LEU A 59 -3.90 8.28 -3.17
N TYR A 60 -3.75 9.10 -4.19
CA TYR A 60 -4.80 10.00 -4.64
C TYR A 60 -6.02 9.24 -5.17
N GLU A 61 -5.80 8.31 -6.08
CA GLU A 61 -6.89 7.58 -6.73
C GLU A 61 -7.73 6.78 -5.74
N GLU A 62 -7.08 6.15 -4.77
CA GLU A 62 -7.76 5.22 -3.87
C GLU A 62 -8.26 5.84 -2.58
N THR A 63 -7.71 6.97 -2.15
CA THR A 63 -8.14 7.63 -0.92
C THR A 63 -8.65 9.04 -1.09
N GLY A 64 -8.35 9.68 -2.22
CA GLY A 64 -8.67 11.09 -2.41
C GLY A 64 -7.69 12.03 -1.71
N ALA A 65 -6.56 11.53 -1.24
CA ALA A 65 -5.56 12.35 -0.55
C ALA A 65 -4.99 13.41 -1.49
N VAL A 66 -5.06 14.69 -1.12
CA VAL A 66 -4.56 15.81 -1.92
C VAL A 66 -3.42 16.56 -1.25
N GLU A 67 -3.31 16.52 0.08
CA GLU A 67 -2.15 17.04 0.81
C GLU A 67 -1.63 15.97 1.75
N PHE A 68 -0.36 15.63 1.59
CA PHE A 68 0.27 14.58 2.40
C PHE A 68 1.79 14.67 2.32
N ASP A 69 2.44 14.12 3.34
CA ASP A 69 3.87 13.87 3.33
C ASP A 69 4.07 12.40 3.01
N LEU A 70 4.80 12.11 1.94
CA LEU A 70 5.09 10.75 1.51
C LEU A 70 6.56 10.43 1.74
N ARG A 71 6.83 9.27 2.34
CA ARG A 71 8.20 8.84 2.62
C ARG A 71 8.39 7.40 2.19
N GLN A 72 9.48 7.15 1.46
CA GLN A 72 9.89 5.79 1.09
C GLN A 72 10.53 5.10 2.29
N ILE A 73 10.13 3.87 2.56
CA ILE A 73 10.60 3.12 3.73
C ILE A 73 11.62 2.05 3.32
N CYS A 74 11.19 1.07 2.55
CA CYS A 74 12.06 -0.03 2.11
C CYS A 74 11.39 -0.80 0.99
N ALA A 75 12.17 -1.59 0.28
CA ALA A 75 11.62 -2.55 -0.67
C ALA A 75 11.23 -3.82 0.07
N TYR A 76 10.36 -4.60 -0.54
CA TYR A 76 9.98 -5.90 -0.01
C TYR A 76 9.73 -6.88 -1.15
N SER A 77 9.78 -8.17 -0.84
CA SER A 77 9.41 -9.21 -1.79
C SER A 77 8.37 -10.13 -1.17
N VAL A 78 7.51 -10.65 -2.02
CA VAL A 78 6.52 -11.65 -1.65
C VAL A 78 6.77 -12.85 -2.54
N GLU A 79 7.02 -14.00 -1.93
CA GLU A 79 7.29 -15.25 -2.64
C GLU A 79 6.30 -16.31 -2.22
N GLY A 80 5.81 -17.08 -3.18
CA GLY A 80 4.83 -18.12 -2.96
C GLY A 80 3.50 -17.78 -3.62
N LYS A 81 2.64 -18.80 -3.73
CA LYS A 81 1.36 -18.65 -4.41
C LYS A 81 0.35 -17.92 -3.54
N ASN A 82 -0.17 -16.82 -4.04
CA ASN A 82 -1.14 -15.97 -3.36
C ASN A 82 -1.85 -15.06 -4.38
N LYS A 83 -2.64 -14.08 -3.91
CA LYS A 83 -3.35 -13.15 -4.79
C LYS A 83 -2.44 -12.26 -5.64
N VAL A 84 -1.19 -12.06 -5.18
CA VAL A 84 -0.20 -11.24 -5.87
C VAL A 84 0.60 -12.08 -6.86
N ASN A 85 0.97 -13.32 -6.46
CA ASN A 85 1.78 -14.25 -7.23
C ASN A 85 1.02 -15.54 -7.47
N GLU A 86 0.18 -15.56 -8.49
CA GLU A 86 -0.65 -16.74 -8.80
C GLU A 86 0.19 -17.96 -9.18
N ASP A 87 1.35 -17.73 -9.78
CA ASP A 87 2.26 -18.79 -10.21
C ASP A 87 3.21 -19.28 -9.10
N GLY A 88 3.14 -18.68 -7.91
CA GLY A 88 4.02 -19.03 -6.80
C GLY A 88 5.41 -18.40 -6.89
N GLY A 89 5.64 -17.48 -7.82
CA GLY A 89 6.90 -16.81 -8.00
C GLY A 89 7.21 -15.77 -6.94
N LYS A 90 8.15 -14.89 -7.26
CA LYS A 90 8.60 -13.82 -6.37
C LYS A 90 8.35 -12.46 -7.03
N SER A 91 7.71 -11.55 -6.29
CA SER A 91 7.42 -10.21 -6.77
C SER A 91 7.94 -9.18 -5.79
N PHE A 92 8.37 -8.03 -6.30
CA PHE A 92 8.96 -6.96 -5.50
C PHE A 92 8.09 -5.71 -5.50
N GLY A 93 8.01 -5.08 -4.34
CA GLY A 93 7.31 -3.83 -4.17
C GLY A 93 8.10 -2.84 -3.35
N MET A 94 7.68 -1.57 -3.41
CA MET A 94 8.24 -0.51 -2.56
C MET A 94 7.20 -0.12 -1.52
N LEU A 95 7.63 -0.10 -0.27
CA LEU A 95 6.79 0.31 0.86
C LEU A 95 7.02 1.78 1.14
N PHE A 96 5.92 2.53 1.21
CA PHE A 96 5.90 3.94 1.59
C PHE A 96 5.06 4.11 2.83
N CYS A 97 5.26 5.23 3.52
CA CYS A 97 4.28 5.71 4.49
C CYS A 97 3.89 7.13 4.13
N ALA A 98 2.69 7.53 4.52
CA ALA A 98 2.19 8.86 4.26
C ALA A 98 1.40 9.36 5.45
N GLU A 99 1.57 10.65 5.77
CA GLU A 99 0.70 11.36 6.69
C GLU A 99 -0.18 12.27 5.85
N VAL A 100 -1.48 12.02 5.85
CA VAL A 100 -2.43 12.75 5.00
C VAL A 100 -3.14 13.81 5.84
N THR A 101 -3.10 15.05 5.35
CA THR A 101 -3.74 16.18 6.04
C THR A 101 -5.01 16.65 5.36
N GLU A 102 -5.20 16.34 4.09
CA GLU A 102 -6.41 16.75 3.37
C GLU A 102 -6.83 15.71 2.34
N PHE A 103 -8.13 15.45 2.28
CA PHE A 103 -8.75 14.54 1.32
C PHE A 103 -9.80 15.28 0.49
N GLU A 104 -9.97 14.86 -0.77
CA GLU A 104 -11.13 15.26 -1.55
C GLU A 104 -12.38 14.51 -1.08
N ALA A 105 -13.54 15.14 -1.24
CA ALA A 105 -14.79 14.55 -0.79
C ALA A 105 -15.26 13.34 -1.61
N THR A 106 -14.83 13.27 -2.89
CA THR A 106 -15.29 12.23 -3.82
C THR A 106 -14.14 11.36 -4.28
N LEU A 107 -14.30 10.04 -4.19
CA LEU A 107 -13.34 9.08 -4.72
C LEU A 107 -13.53 8.92 -6.23
N HIS A 108 -12.42 8.78 -6.96
CA HIS A 108 -12.40 8.71 -8.42
C HIS A 108 -11.93 7.37 -8.96
N SER A 109 -11.92 6.33 -8.12
CA SER A 109 -11.41 5.02 -8.47
C SER A 109 -12.46 3.94 -8.29
N GLU A 110 -12.02 2.69 -8.33
CA GLU A 110 -12.86 1.52 -8.04
C GLU A 110 -13.15 1.37 -6.55
N MET A 111 -12.61 2.25 -5.70
CA MET A 111 -12.82 2.19 -4.26
C MET A 111 -14.18 2.76 -3.88
N GLU A 112 -14.89 2.05 -3.01
CA GLU A 112 -16.20 2.48 -2.51
C GLU A 112 -16.04 3.57 -1.47
N LYS A 113 -15.07 3.38 -0.56
CA LYS A 113 -14.87 4.29 0.57
C LYS A 113 -13.50 4.13 1.18
N ILE A 114 -13.10 5.13 1.94
CA ILE A 114 -12.01 5.03 2.89
C ILE A 114 -12.60 4.97 4.30
N GLU A 115 -11.84 4.39 5.22
CA GLU A 115 -12.23 4.30 6.61
C GLU A 115 -11.00 4.41 7.50
N PHE A 116 -11.20 5.00 8.69
CA PHE A 116 -10.11 5.27 9.62
C PHE A 116 -10.14 4.25 10.75
N PHE A 117 -9.00 3.65 11.04
CA PHE A 117 -8.89 2.58 12.04
C PHE A 117 -7.81 2.90 13.06
N ASP A 118 -8.07 2.55 14.32
CA ASP A 118 -7.04 2.62 15.36
C ASP A 118 -6.07 1.44 15.24
N ALA A 119 -6.55 0.31 14.74
CA ALA A 119 -5.75 -0.90 14.50
C ALA A 119 -6.30 -1.61 13.27
N LEU A 120 -5.50 -2.52 12.69
CA LEU A 120 -5.94 -3.26 11.50
C LEU A 120 -7.19 -4.09 11.80
N PRO A 121 -8.20 -4.05 10.90
CA PRO A 121 -9.37 -4.91 11.03
C PRO A 121 -9.01 -6.36 10.69
N GLN A 122 -9.89 -7.29 11.04
CA GLN A 122 -9.66 -8.70 10.74
C GLN A 122 -9.87 -9.02 9.26
N ASN A 123 -10.74 -8.27 8.60
CA ASN A 123 -11.09 -8.51 7.20
C ASN A 123 -10.21 -7.75 6.21
N MET A 124 -8.90 -8.02 6.25
CA MET A 124 -7.95 -7.47 5.30
C MET A 124 -7.98 -8.22 3.98
N THR A 125 -7.83 -7.51 2.87
CA THR A 125 -7.72 -8.13 1.53
C THR A 125 -6.45 -8.98 1.41
N TYR A 126 -5.36 -8.50 2.03
CA TYR A 126 -4.06 -9.17 1.99
C TYR A 126 -3.59 -9.47 3.42
N PRO A 127 -4.21 -10.45 4.08
CA PRO A 127 -4.00 -10.65 5.53
C PRO A 127 -2.61 -11.15 5.90
N GLU A 128 -1.86 -11.72 4.95
CA GLU A 128 -0.50 -12.19 5.21
C GLU A 128 0.55 -11.14 4.87
N ILE A 129 0.24 -10.23 3.95
CA ILE A 129 1.20 -9.25 3.44
C ILE A 129 1.14 -7.92 4.20
N GLN A 130 -0.02 -7.29 4.21
CA GLN A 130 -0.11 -5.92 4.71
C GLN A 130 0.13 -5.77 6.21
N PRO A 131 -0.31 -6.70 7.07
CA PRO A 131 0.10 -6.64 8.48
C PRO A 131 1.62 -6.75 8.66
N ALA A 132 2.29 -7.56 7.84
CA ALA A 132 3.75 -7.68 7.90
C ALA A 132 4.43 -6.38 7.49
N LEU A 133 3.88 -5.67 6.49
CA LEU A 133 4.40 -4.36 6.07
C LEU A 133 4.26 -3.33 7.19
N LEU A 134 3.15 -3.32 7.89
CA LEU A 134 2.95 -2.42 9.02
C LEU A 134 3.93 -2.72 10.14
N CYS A 135 4.14 -3.99 10.47
CA CYS A 135 5.13 -4.40 11.48
C CYS A 135 6.52 -3.90 11.12
N GLU A 136 6.91 -4.03 9.85
CA GLU A 136 8.22 -3.58 9.40
C GLU A 136 8.37 -2.06 9.53
N LEU A 137 7.35 -1.31 9.16
CA LEU A 137 7.35 0.15 9.33
C LEU A 137 7.55 0.52 10.80
N LEU A 138 6.81 -0.11 11.69
CA LEU A 138 6.88 0.18 13.13
C LEU A 138 8.25 -0.17 13.70
N SER A 139 8.90 -1.22 13.20
CA SER A 139 10.23 -1.62 13.65
C SER A 139 11.32 -0.63 13.23
N ARG A 140 11.06 0.18 12.20
CA ARG A 140 12.02 1.15 11.67
C ARG A 140 11.85 2.56 12.21
N THR A 141 10.90 2.76 13.10
CA THR A 141 10.61 4.09 13.69
C THR A 141 11.05 4.24 15.12
#